data_3648fe40edd9abef951b5120e6d3f489
#
_entry.id   3648fe40edd9abef951b5120e6d3f489
#
_cell.length_a   1.000
_cell.length_b   1.000
_cell.length_c   1.000
_cell.angle_alpha   90.00
_cell.angle_beta   90.00
_cell.angle_gamma   90.00
#
_symmetry.space_group_name_H-M   'P 1'
#
loop_
_entity.id
_entity.type
_entity.pdbx_description
1 polymer ?
#
loop_
_entity_poly.entity_id
_entity_poly.type
_entity_poly.pdbx_seq_one_letter_code
_entity_poly.pdbx_strand_id
1 'polypeptide(L)'
;MTSHRWQFLSVALTIGLCGFGFSTPPPPPPPTTHPSQLSAQPTTDAQLKATYAEAVRLASKDRHPAEIVTNLTAITENNTSLTWDGPAGQKKVLVATWIGSDTFDSKIGQPIPAPDWWVTVVPELQRFCRTHPGGRPSPLRIKQLLGLPPDYHVTKFVEVWVSPSDLFRPSPDPEITDRQAELNLEHTVRTRQISCDHFEWFTTNLRKMYQTPNGPGFPWTRLGYTYDWGNQQNHIGLSEFVVRKNASVKIHRIVPTDTYIQQ
;
A
#
# COMPACT_ATOMS: atom_id res chain seq x y z
N MET A 1 -20.29 19.77 -54.82
CA MET A 1 -19.61 19.36 -56.07
C MET A 1 -19.00 18.00 -55.78
N THR A 2 -19.74 16.97 -56.15
CA THR A 2 -19.56 15.95 -57.19
C THR A 2 -18.32 15.08 -56.93
N SER A 3 -18.52 13.86 -56.48
CA SER A 3 -18.73 12.55 -57.15
C SER A 3 -17.40 12.00 -57.69
N HIS A 4 -17.02 10.75 -57.60
CA HIS A 4 -17.66 9.54 -58.15
C HIS A 4 -17.09 8.25 -57.58
N ARG A 5 -17.97 7.26 -57.46
CA ARG A 5 -17.77 5.78 -57.42
C ARG A 5 -16.97 5.25 -58.58
N TRP A 6 -16.33 4.07 -58.40
CA TRP A 6 -16.36 2.95 -59.39
C TRP A 6 -16.22 1.62 -58.65
N GLN A 7 -17.23 0.76 -58.88
CA GLN A 7 -17.22 -0.69 -58.62
C GLN A 7 -16.68 -1.40 -59.85
N PHE A 8 -15.94 -2.44 -59.70
CA PHE A 8 -15.78 -3.48 -60.71
C PHE A 8 -16.04 -4.85 -60.15
N LEU A 9 -17.13 -5.48 -60.61
CA LEU A 9 -17.37 -6.92 -60.55
C LEU A 9 -16.50 -7.58 -61.60
N SER A 10 -15.92 -8.74 -61.27
CA SER A 10 -15.43 -9.72 -62.27
C SER A 10 -15.88 -11.10 -61.84
N VAL A 11 -16.72 -11.67 -62.69
CA VAL A 11 -17.17 -13.06 -62.67
C VAL A 11 -16.12 -13.89 -63.40
N ALA A 12 -15.64 -14.96 -62.80
CA ALA A 12 -14.83 -15.98 -63.49
C ALA A 12 -15.44 -17.35 -63.30
N LEU A 13 -15.59 -17.98 -64.40
CA LEU A 13 -16.27 -19.24 -64.71
C LEU A 13 -15.48 -20.46 -64.26
N THR A 14 -16.10 -21.41 -63.62
CA THR A 14 -15.53 -22.67 -63.13
C THR A 14 -15.50 -23.72 -64.22
N ILE A 15 -14.35 -24.34 -64.45
CA ILE A 15 -14.24 -25.60 -65.19
C ILE A 15 -13.75 -26.67 -64.20
N GLY A 16 -14.57 -27.72 -64.01
CA GLY A 16 -14.25 -28.83 -63.14
C GLY A 16 -13.32 -29.82 -63.85
N LEU A 17 -12.33 -30.31 -63.12
CA LEU A 17 -11.61 -31.59 -63.46
C LEU A 17 -11.65 -32.49 -62.22
N CYS A 18 -12.26 -33.64 -62.38
CA CYS A 18 -12.18 -34.74 -61.43
C CYS A 18 -10.78 -35.32 -61.42
N GLY A 19 -10.04 -35.12 -60.32
CA GLY A 19 -8.76 -35.77 -60.06
C GLY A 19 -8.89 -36.70 -58.86
N PHE A 20 -8.69 -37.98 -58.99
CA PHE A 20 -8.57 -38.93 -57.86
C PHE A 20 -7.30 -38.61 -57.08
N GLY A 21 -7.42 -38.00 -55.92
CA GLY A 21 -6.31 -37.74 -55.04
C GLY A 21 -6.19 -38.83 -53.98
N PHE A 22 -5.03 -39.48 -53.94
CA PHE A 22 -4.65 -40.37 -52.84
C PHE A 22 -4.50 -39.52 -51.57
N SER A 23 -5.34 -39.80 -50.54
CA SER A 23 -5.23 -39.16 -49.24
C SER A 23 -4.02 -39.72 -48.49
N THR A 24 -3.00 -38.91 -48.30
CA THR A 24 -1.94 -39.17 -47.32
C THR A 24 -2.49 -38.89 -45.91
N PRO A 25 -2.21 -39.76 -44.93
CA PRO A 25 -2.63 -39.48 -43.56
C PRO A 25 -1.98 -38.20 -43.04
N PRO A 26 -2.69 -37.41 -42.21
CA PRO A 26 -2.13 -36.19 -41.65
C PRO A 26 -0.91 -36.53 -40.77
N PRO A 27 0.11 -35.64 -40.75
CA PRO A 27 1.26 -35.81 -39.87
C PRO A 27 0.80 -35.82 -38.41
N PRO A 28 1.50 -36.55 -37.52
CA PRO A 28 1.20 -36.57 -36.12
C PRO A 28 1.32 -35.13 -35.54
N PRO A 29 0.45 -34.75 -34.59
CA PRO A 29 0.55 -33.42 -33.96
C PRO A 29 1.92 -33.26 -33.32
N PRO A 30 2.49 -32.02 -33.33
CA PRO A 30 3.75 -31.74 -32.65
C PRO A 30 3.60 -32.06 -31.15
N PRO A 31 4.68 -32.54 -30.51
CA PRO A 31 4.63 -32.80 -29.08
C PRO A 31 4.18 -31.54 -28.33
N THR A 32 3.08 -31.65 -27.61
CA THR A 32 2.61 -30.63 -26.69
C THR A 32 3.68 -30.44 -25.62
N THR A 33 4.52 -29.43 -25.77
CA THR A 33 5.36 -28.93 -24.69
C THR A 33 4.39 -28.38 -23.66
N HIS A 34 4.09 -29.13 -22.63
CA HIS A 34 3.50 -28.62 -21.42
C HIS A 34 4.44 -27.51 -20.93
N PRO A 35 3.94 -26.28 -20.67
CA PRO A 35 4.77 -25.30 -20.03
C PRO A 35 5.22 -25.92 -18.70
N SER A 36 6.53 -26.14 -18.58
CA SER A 36 7.14 -26.54 -17.32
C SER A 36 6.63 -25.55 -16.27
N GLN A 37 5.88 -26.05 -15.30
CA GLN A 37 5.59 -25.29 -14.10
C GLN A 37 6.96 -25.00 -13.49
N LEU A 38 7.48 -23.78 -13.75
CA LEU A 38 8.56 -23.21 -12.96
C LEU A 38 8.02 -23.18 -11.53
N SER A 39 8.37 -24.19 -10.74
CA SER A 39 8.18 -24.15 -9.30
C SER A 39 8.91 -22.90 -8.85
N ALA A 40 8.16 -21.89 -8.37
CA ALA A 40 8.75 -20.69 -7.83
C ALA A 40 9.73 -21.10 -6.74
N GLN A 41 11.01 -20.91 -6.98
CA GLN A 41 12.06 -21.18 -5.98
C GLN A 41 11.73 -20.33 -4.74
N PRO A 42 11.83 -20.90 -3.53
CA PRO A 42 11.59 -20.13 -2.32
C PRO A 42 12.53 -18.91 -2.30
N THR A 43 11.93 -17.72 -2.11
CA THR A 43 12.68 -16.47 -2.06
C THR A 43 13.64 -16.51 -0.87
N THR A 44 14.93 -16.34 -1.09
CA THR A 44 15.93 -16.35 -0.02
C THR A 44 15.92 -15.06 0.79
N ASP A 45 16.42 -15.07 2.02
CA ASP A 45 16.57 -13.87 2.86
C ASP A 45 17.39 -12.77 2.17
N ALA A 46 18.42 -13.15 1.42
CA ALA A 46 19.23 -12.22 0.65
C ALA A 46 18.42 -11.53 -0.45
N GLN A 47 17.57 -12.28 -1.15
CA GLN A 47 16.68 -11.73 -2.17
C GLN A 47 15.63 -10.80 -1.57
N LEU A 48 15.04 -11.16 -0.42
CA LEU A 48 14.09 -10.30 0.30
C LEU A 48 14.74 -8.97 0.71
N LYS A 49 15.94 -9.02 1.28
CA LYS A 49 16.71 -7.83 1.66
C LYS A 49 17.07 -6.96 0.46
N ALA A 50 17.46 -7.56 -0.65
CA ALA A 50 17.76 -6.83 -1.88
C ALA A 50 16.52 -6.14 -2.46
N THR A 51 15.37 -6.84 -2.51
CA THR A 51 14.09 -6.26 -2.96
C THR A 51 13.65 -5.11 -2.05
N TYR A 52 13.80 -5.27 -0.74
CA TYR A 52 13.50 -4.20 0.22
C TYR A 52 14.40 -2.97 0.04
N ALA A 53 15.71 -3.17 -0.10
CA ALA A 53 16.66 -2.09 -0.32
C ALA A 53 16.35 -1.31 -1.63
N GLU A 54 15.96 -2.03 -2.68
CA GLU A 54 15.51 -1.40 -3.92
C GLU A 54 14.22 -0.60 -3.74
N ALA A 55 13.26 -1.10 -2.95
CA ALA A 55 12.04 -0.35 -2.62
C ALA A 55 12.37 0.98 -1.90
N VAL A 56 13.28 0.96 -0.93
CA VAL A 56 13.75 2.18 -0.24
C VAL A 56 14.42 3.13 -1.23
N ARG A 57 15.27 2.62 -2.12
CA ARG A 57 15.94 3.43 -3.16
C ARG A 57 14.94 4.05 -4.14
N LEU A 58 13.91 3.32 -4.54
CA LEU A 58 12.85 3.84 -5.42
C LEU A 58 12.00 4.89 -4.69
N ALA A 59 11.61 4.62 -3.44
CA ALA A 59 10.83 5.55 -2.64
C ALA A 59 11.58 6.86 -2.31
N SER A 60 12.92 6.85 -2.27
CA SER A 60 13.71 8.05 -2.02
C SER A 60 13.78 9.04 -3.19
N LYS A 61 13.42 8.61 -4.40
CA LYS A 61 13.40 9.48 -5.58
C LYS A 61 12.29 10.52 -5.50
N ASP A 62 12.39 11.54 -6.33
CA ASP A 62 11.30 12.49 -6.50
C ASP A 62 10.03 11.77 -6.95
N ARG A 63 8.90 12.19 -6.37
CA ARG A 63 7.59 11.64 -6.69
C ARG A 63 7.03 12.27 -7.96
N HIS A 64 6.34 11.45 -8.74
CA HIS A 64 5.68 11.91 -9.97
C HIS A 64 4.18 12.09 -9.72
N PRO A 65 3.51 13.07 -10.35
CA PRO A 65 2.06 13.25 -10.22
C PRO A 65 1.21 12.02 -10.52
N ALA A 66 1.69 11.11 -11.38
CA ALA A 66 1.00 9.86 -11.69
C ALA A 66 1.02 8.84 -10.52
N GLU A 67 1.80 9.08 -9.48
CA GLU A 67 1.84 8.24 -8.27
C GLU A 67 0.82 8.70 -7.21
N ILE A 68 0.20 9.87 -7.42
CA ILE A 68 -0.87 10.37 -6.55
C ILE A 68 -2.10 9.47 -6.73
N VAL A 69 -2.64 9.01 -5.61
CA VAL A 69 -3.91 8.26 -5.59
C VAL A 69 -5.03 9.14 -5.05
N THR A 70 -6.27 8.86 -5.50
CA THR A 70 -7.47 9.61 -5.12
C THR A 70 -8.43 8.79 -4.25
N ASN A 71 -7.94 7.69 -3.71
CA ASN A 71 -8.72 6.72 -2.93
C ASN A 71 -8.14 6.47 -1.53
N LEU A 72 -7.30 7.36 -1.02
CA LEU A 72 -6.84 7.31 0.38
C LEU A 72 -8.04 7.34 1.33
N THR A 73 -7.83 6.78 2.51
CA THR A 73 -8.86 6.81 3.55
C THR A 73 -8.92 8.22 4.15
N ALA A 74 -10.08 8.86 4.02
CA ALA A 74 -10.38 10.13 4.69
C ALA A 74 -10.82 9.88 6.13
N ILE A 75 -10.21 10.57 7.09
CA ILE A 75 -10.60 10.52 8.51
C ILE A 75 -11.60 11.64 8.78
N THR A 76 -12.86 11.33 8.55
CA THR A 76 -14.02 12.21 8.85
C THR A 76 -15.05 11.42 9.64
N GLU A 77 -15.78 12.07 10.54
CA GLU A 77 -16.81 11.40 11.36
C GLU A 77 -17.92 10.74 10.53
N ASN A 78 -18.11 11.19 9.29
CA ASN A 78 -19.06 10.63 8.33
C ASN A 78 -18.53 9.37 7.62
N ASN A 79 -17.24 9.06 7.75
CA ASN A 79 -16.68 7.84 7.17
C ASN A 79 -17.05 6.64 8.03
N THR A 80 -18.15 5.99 7.67
CA THR A 80 -18.68 4.80 8.37
C THR A 80 -17.85 3.54 8.18
N SER A 81 -16.84 3.56 7.29
CA SER A 81 -15.92 2.44 7.13
C SER A 81 -14.84 2.38 8.21
N LEU A 82 -14.72 3.43 9.02
CA LEU A 82 -13.81 3.53 10.16
C LEU A 82 -14.50 3.16 11.46
N THR A 83 -13.70 2.80 12.46
CA THR A 83 -14.20 2.50 13.81
C THR A 83 -14.04 3.75 14.67
N TRP A 84 -15.14 4.20 15.24
CA TRP A 84 -15.24 5.43 16.01
C TRP A 84 -15.73 5.17 17.44
N ASP A 85 -15.27 5.99 18.40
CA ASP A 85 -15.74 6.01 19.79
C ASP A 85 -15.97 7.46 20.23
N GLY A 86 -16.98 7.66 21.09
CA GLY A 86 -17.32 8.96 21.67
C GLY A 86 -18.50 9.67 20.99
N PRO A 87 -18.95 10.78 21.59
CA PRO A 87 -20.05 11.58 21.07
C PRO A 87 -19.68 12.36 19.81
N ALA A 88 -20.68 12.74 19.01
CA ALA A 88 -20.48 13.55 17.81
C ALA A 88 -19.68 14.84 18.12
N GLY A 89 -18.74 15.16 17.24
CA GLY A 89 -17.83 16.33 17.40
C GLY A 89 -16.68 16.10 18.38
N GLN A 90 -16.62 14.95 19.07
CA GLN A 90 -15.52 14.56 19.95
C GLN A 90 -15.09 13.11 19.74
N LYS A 91 -15.45 12.55 18.60
CA LYS A 91 -15.14 11.17 18.29
C LYS A 91 -13.64 10.96 18.15
N LYS A 92 -13.21 9.79 18.62
CA LYS A 92 -11.85 9.26 18.38
C LYS A 92 -11.91 8.15 17.36
N VAL A 93 -10.94 8.13 16.46
CA VAL A 93 -10.79 7.06 15.48
C VAL A 93 -9.88 5.97 16.03
N LEU A 94 -10.20 4.72 15.71
CA LEU A 94 -9.37 3.58 16.06
C LEU A 94 -8.28 3.40 15.00
N VAL A 95 -7.02 3.40 15.43
CA VAL A 95 -5.85 3.16 14.58
C VAL A 95 -5.00 2.04 15.15
N ALA A 96 -4.15 1.45 14.31
CA ALA A 96 -3.28 0.34 14.71
C ALA A 96 -1.83 0.62 14.32
N THR A 97 -0.91 0.27 15.22
CA THR A 97 0.53 0.17 14.95
C THR A 97 1.03 -1.22 15.27
N TRP A 98 2.10 -1.66 14.60
CA TRP A 98 2.69 -3.00 14.77
C TRP A 98 4.05 -2.89 15.46
N ILE A 99 4.19 -3.50 16.63
CA ILE A 99 5.36 -3.36 17.50
C ILE A 99 5.93 -4.70 17.98
N GLY A 100 7.20 -4.69 18.42
CA GLY A 100 7.85 -5.82 19.09
C GLY A 100 8.07 -5.62 20.59
N SER A 101 7.71 -4.44 21.14
CA SER A 101 7.95 -4.10 22.54
C SER A 101 6.78 -4.47 23.45
N ASP A 102 7.07 -4.88 24.67
CA ASP A 102 6.09 -5.17 25.73
C ASP A 102 5.74 -3.94 26.60
N THR A 103 6.31 -2.79 26.30
CA THR A 103 6.18 -1.54 27.09
C THR A 103 4.72 -1.14 27.34
N PHE A 104 3.82 -1.51 26.44
CA PHE A 104 2.40 -1.09 26.51
C PHE A 104 1.45 -2.16 27.07
N ASP A 105 1.91 -3.37 27.34
CA ASP A 105 1.04 -4.51 27.71
C ASP A 105 0.23 -4.25 28.99
N SER A 106 0.82 -3.54 29.95
CA SER A 106 0.13 -3.16 31.20
C SER A 106 -0.71 -1.87 31.11
N LYS A 107 -0.81 -1.26 29.90
CA LYS A 107 -1.44 0.05 29.70
C LYS A 107 -2.82 0.00 29.02
N ILE A 108 -3.35 -1.20 28.79
CA ILE A 108 -4.68 -1.35 28.16
C ILE A 108 -5.74 -0.57 28.95
N GLY A 109 -6.56 0.19 28.23
CA GLY A 109 -7.60 1.05 28.82
C GLY A 109 -7.10 2.37 29.43
N GLN A 110 -5.78 2.57 29.49
CA GLN A 110 -5.19 3.77 30.09
C GLN A 110 -4.86 4.80 29.03
N PRO A 111 -4.97 6.10 29.34
CA PRO A 111 -4.38 7.16 28.53
C PRO A 111 -2.85 7.15 28.67
N ILE A 112 -2.16 7.29 27.56
CA ILE A 112 -0.70 7.41 27.54
C ILE A 112 -0.29 8.53 26.58
N PRO A 113 0.87 9.17 26.78
CA PRO A 113 1.47 10.00 25.75
C PRO A 113 1.92 9.11 24.58
N ALA A 114 1.48 9.43 23.38
CA ALA A 114 1.90 8.70 22.19
C ALA A 114 3.37 8.98 21.87
N PRO A 115 4.16 7.95 21.50
CA PRO A 115 5.36 8.20 20.70
C PRO A 115 4.97 8.65 19.29
N ASP A 116 5.96 8.92 18.45
CA ASP A 116 5.77 9.23 17.03
C ASP A 116 5.36 7.95 16.28
N TRP A 117 4.11 7.48 16.48
CA TRP A 117 3.64 6.24 15.89
C TRP A 117 3.14 6.43 14.47
N TRP A 118 3.68 5.63 13.57
CA TRP A 118 3.12 5.41 12.25
C TRP A 118 2.02 4.36 12.37
N VAL A 119 0.84 4.68 11.82
CA VAL A 119 -0.38 3.91 12.04
C VAL A 119 -1.17 3.76 10.75
N THR A 120 -1.99 2.72 10.68
CA THR A 120 -3.08 2.56 9.73
C THR A 120 -4.41 2.61 10.47
N VAL A 121 -5.50 2.96 9.78
CA VAL A 121 -6.82 2.99 10.40
C VAL A 121 -7.42 1.59 10.50
N VAL A 122 -8.17 1.34 11.56
CA VAL A 122 -8.94 0.10 11.74
C VAL A 122 -10.33 0.29 11.10
N PRO A 123 -10.80 -0.64 10.23
CA PRO A 123 -10.32 -2.02 10.00
C PRO A 123 -9.58 -2.21 8.64
N GLU A 124 -8.82 -1.26 8.16
CA GLU A 124 -8.23 -1.33 6.81
C GLU A 124 -7.31 -2.56 6.64
N LEU A 125 -6.40 -2.80 7.60
CA LEU A 125 -5.53 -3.97 7.55
C LEU A 125 -6.30 -5.29 7.69
N GLN A 126 -7.29 -5.38 8.57
CA GLN A 126 -8.12 -6.58 8.69
C GLN A 126 -8.90 -6.85 7.40
N ARG A 127 -9.38 -5.80 6.72
CA ARG A 127 -10.03 -5.94 5.41
C ARG A 127 -9.06 -6.53 4.39
N PHE A 128 -7.84 -6.02 4.32
CA PHE A 128 -6.79 -6.60 3.47
C PHE A 128 -6.57 -8.08 3.79
N CYS A 129 -6.45 -8.45 5.07
CA CYS A 129 -6.24 -9.85 5.48
C CYS A 129 -7.38 -10.77 5.04
N ARG A 130 -8.62 -10.30 5.13
CA ARG A 130 -9.80 -11.09 4.72
C ARG A 130 -9.95 -11.25 3.21
N THR A 131 -9.52 -10.24 2.44
CA THR A 131 -9.70 -10.21 0.97
C THR A 131 -8.45 -10.61 0.20
N HIS A 132 -7.37 -10.98 0.91
CA HIS A 132 -6.11 -11.32 0.27
C HIS A 132 -6.25 -12.57 -0.62
N PRO A 133 -5.89 -12.50 -1.92
CA PRO A 133 -5.90 -13.64 -2.81
C PRO A 133 -4.99 -14.77 -2.29
N GLY A 134 -5.49 -16.00 -2.27
CA GLY A 134 -4.74 -17.15 -1.75
C GLY A 134 -4.92 -17.40 -0.25
N GLY A 135 -5.83 -16.68 0.42
CA GLY A 135 -6.15 -16.85 1.83
C GLY A 135 -5.43 -15.85 2.73
N ARG A 136 -5.25 -16.20 3.99
CA ARG A 136 -4.65 -15.29 4.99
C ARG A 136 -3.20 -14.98 4.66
N PRO A 137 -2.80 -13.69 4.66
CA PRO A 137 -1.42 -13.31 4.38
C PRO A 137 -0.49 -13.77 5.52
N SER A 138 0.75 -14.10 5.15
CA SER A 138 1.80 -14.36 6.14
C SER A 138 2.24 -13.05 6.83
N PRO A 139 2.90 -13.12 8.01
CA PRO A 139 3.53 -11.94 8.63
C PRO A 139 4.50 -11.21 7.69
N LEU A 140 5.24 -11.95 6.85
CA LEU A 140 6.10 -11.33 5.83
C LEU A 140 5.28 -10.51 4.83
N ARG A 141 4.14 -11.04 4.36
CA ARG A 141 3.26 -10.30 3.43
C ARG A 141 2.72 -9.01 4.05
N ILE A 142 2.45 -9.01 5.35
CA ILE A 142 2.04 -7.79 6.08
C ILE A 142 3.20 -6.80 6.18
N LYS A 143 4.43 -7.26 6.47
CA LYS A 143 5.62 -6.39 6.44
C LYS A 143 5.79 -5.75 5.06
N GLN A 144 5.62 -6.52 4.00
CA GLN A 144 5.68 -6.02 2.62
C GLN A 144 4.64 -4.91 2.38
N LEU A 145 3.40 -5.16 2.75
CA LEU A 145 2.30 -4.22 2.60
C LEU A 145 2.54 -2.90 3.35
N LEU A 146 3.10 -3.00 4.55
CA LEU A 146 3.34 -1.85 5.43
C LEU A 146 4.69 -1.17 5.23
N GLY A 147 5.49 -1.59 4.24
CA GLY A 147 6.80 -1.01 3.98
C GLY A 147 7.85 -1.30 5.06
N LEU A 148 7.70 -2.40 5.80
CA LEU A 148 8.64 -2.79 6.86
C LEU A 148 9.73 -3.72 6.33
N PRO A 149 10.96 -3.68 6.90
CA PRO A 149 12.04 -4.61 6.55
C PRO A 149 11.64 -6.07 6.77
N PRO A 150 12.16 -7.01 5.98
CA PRO A 150 11.82 -8.43 6.13
C PRO A 150 12.18 -9.00 7.51
N ASP A 151 13.26 -8.53 8.10
CA ASP A 151 13.76 -8.93 9.43
C ASP A 151 13.29 -8.00 10.57
N TYR A 152 12.38 -7.07 10.31
CA TYR A 152 11.84 -6.17 11.32
C TYR A 152 11.13 -6.96 12.43
N HIS A 153 11.57 -6.76 13.69
CA HIS A 153 11.02 -7.50 14.81
C HIS A 153 9.72 -6.89 15.30
N VAL A 154 8.62 -7.58 15.04
CA VAL A 154 7.27 -7.19 15.47
C VAL A 154 6.48 -8.43 15.88
N THR A 155 5.73 -8.34 16.96
CA THR A 155 5.02 -9.48 17.57
C THR A 155 3.54 -9.24 17.81
N LYS A 156 3.12 -7.97 17.90
CA LYS A 156 1.75 -7.62 18.29
C LYS A 156 1.31 -6.29 17.67
N PHE A 157 0.01 -6.18 17.39
CA PHE A 157 -0.64 -4.94 17.04
C PHE A 157 -1.18 -4.26 18.29
N VAL A 158 -0.98 -2.95 18.39
CA VAL A 158 -1.57 -2.08 19.41
C VAL A 158 -2.61 -1.22 18.72
N GLU A 159 -3.85 -1.38 19.11
CA GLU A 159 -4.95 -0.50 18.66
C GLU A 159 -5.18 0.60 19.70
N VAL A 160 -5.27 1.82 19.23
CA VAL A 160 -5.42 3.01 20.07
C VAL A 160 -6.52 3.93 19.55
N TRP A 161 -7.25 4.53 20.49
CA TRP A 161 -8.19 5.62 20.22
C TRP A 161 -7.44 6.94 20.17
N VAL A 162 -7.55 7.65 19.03
CA VAL A 162 -6.86 8.90 18.76
C VAL A 162 -7.85 9.95 18.30
N SER A 163 -7.71 11.19 18.81
CA SER A 163 -8.47 12.32 18.28
C SER A 163 -7.98 12.65 16.87
N PRO A 164 -8.85 12.91 15.88
CA PRO A 164 -8.41 13.29 14.53
C PRO A 164 -7.43 14.48 14.51
N SER A 165 -7.57 15.44 15.41
CA SER A 165 -6.63 16.57 15.56
C SER A 165 -5.20 16.17 15.93
N ASP A 166 -5.02 14.97 16.48
CA ASP A 166 -3.73 14.41 16.88
C ASP A 166 -3.12 13.51 15.81
N LEU A 167 -3.78 13.39 14.64
CA LEU A 167 -3.29 12.69 13.48
C LEU A 167 -2.90 13.64 12.37
N PHE A 168 -1.99 13.21 11.54
CA PHE A 168 -1.68 13.87 10.27
C PHE A 168 -1.21 12.85 9.24
N ARG A 169 -1.36 13.20 7.97
CA ARG A 169 -0.84 12.41 6.86
C ARG A 169 0.65 12.71 6.69
N PRO A 170 1.52 11.68 6.59
CA PRO A 170 2.96 11.88 6.40
C PRO A 170 3.27 12.23 4.93
N SER A 171 2.82 13.39 4.51
CA SER A 171 2.95 13.94 3.15
C SER A 171 3.21 15.44 3.21
N PRO A 172 3.56 16.10 2.09
CA PRO A 172 3.67 17.55 2.05
C PRO A 172 2.42 18.28 2.54
N ASP A 173 1.25 17.72 2.25
CA ASP A 173 -0.01 18.13 2.87
C ASP A 173 -0.39 17.18 4.00
N PRO A 174 -0.41 17.65 5.26
CA PRO A 174 -0.76 16.82 6.42
C PRO A 174 -2.24 16.56 6.59
N GLU A 175 -3.10 17.11 5.74
CA GLU A 175 -4.54 17.02 5.81
C GLU A 175 -5.01 15.55 5.74
N ILE A 176 -6.01 15.19 6.56
CA ILE A 176 -6.48 13.80 6.72
C ILE A 176 -7.94 13.59 6.31
N THR A 177 -8.67 14.67 5.96
CA THR A 177 -10.12 14.61 5.73
C THR A 177 -10.48 14.41 4.26
N ASP A 178 -9.51 14.49 3.38
CA ASP A 178 -9.61 14.19 1.96
C ASP A 178 -9.08 12.79 1.59
N ARG A 179 -9.02 12.49 0.29
CA ARG A 179 -8.63 11.19 -0.25
C ARG A 179 -7.37 11.24 -1.12
N GLN A 180 -6.63 12.31 -1.05
CA GLN A 180 -5.47 12.57 -1.88
C GLN A 180 -4.34 13.21 -1.05
N ALA A 181 -3.11 13.09 -1.49
CA ALA A 181 -1.96 13.81 -0.95
C ALA A 181 -1.31 14.66 -2.05
N GLU A 182 -0.92 15.89 -1.73
CA GLU A 182 -0.20 16.75 -2.63
C GLU A 182 1.30 16.48 -2.61
N LEU A 183 1.94 16.75 -3.76
CA LEU A 183 3.39 16.58 -3.91
C LEU A 183 4.21 17.82 -3.53
N ASN A 184 3.59 18.99 -3.59
CA ASN A 184 4.33 20.25 -3.61
C ASN A 184 4.39 20.91 -2.23
N LEU A 185 5.44 20.56 -1.47
CA LEU A 185 5.71 21.17 -0.17
C LEU A 185 5.90 22.71 -0.28
N GLU A 186 6.53 23.21 -1.33
CA GLU A 186 6.75 24.65 -1.50
C GLU A 186 5.44 25.38 -1.72
N HIS A 187 4.51 24.80 -2.46
CA HIS A 187 3.17 25.37 -2.63
C HIS A 187 2.42 25.44 -1.30
N THR A 188 2.37 24.33 -0.55
CA THR A 188 1.67 24.25 0.74
C THR A 188 2.25 25.21 1.78
N VAL A 189 3.58 25.40 1.78
CA VAL A 189 4.24 26.41 2.63
C VAL A 189 3.85 27.83 2.23
N ARG A 190 3.92 28.16 0.95
CA ARG A 190 3.59 29.52 0.46
C ARG A 190 2.13 29.90 0.68
N THR A 191 1.23 28.95 0.56
CA THR A 191 -0.21 29.17 0.80
C THR A 191 -0.59 29.09 2.29
N ARG A 192 0.38 28.84 3.17
CA ARG A 192 0.19 28.65 4.63
C ARG A 192 -0.80 27.52 4.96
N GLN A 193 -0.87 26.52 4.12
CA GLN A 193 -1.69 25.32 4.35
C GLN A 193 -1.08 24.39 5.39
N ILE A 194 0.22 24.53 5.67
CA ILE A 194 0.91 23.72 6.69
C ILE A 194 1.55 24.61 7.77
N SER A 195 1.64 24.06 8.98
CA SER A 195 2.34 24.68 10.10
C SER A 195 3.87 24.56 9.97
N CYS A 196 4.60 25.45 10.65
CA CYS A 196 6.05 25.35 10.75
C CYS A 196 6.49 24.01 11.36
N ASP A 197 5.75 23.52 12.35
CA ASP A 197 6.04 22.23 13.02
C ASP A 197 5.94 21.05 12.04
N HIS A 198 4.92 21.05 11.15
CA HIS A 198 4.81 20.00 10.13
C HIS A 198 5.93 20.10 9.10
N PHE A 199 6.27 21.30 8.66
CA PHE A 199 7.39 21.52 7.76
C PHE A 199 8.71 21.00 8.34
N GLU A 200 9.00 21.29 9.60
CA GLU A 200 10.19 20.82 10.30
C GLU A 200 10.17 19.30 10.46
N TRP A 201 9.04 18.73 10.88
CA TRP A 201 8.85 17.29 10.97
C TRP A 201 9.11 16.60 9.62
N PHE A 202 8.47 17.10 8.56
CA PHE A 202 8.57 16.51 7.22
C PHE A 202 10.02 16.56 6.69
N THR A 203 10.66 17.73 6.74
CA THR A 203 12.03 17.92 6.23
C THR A 203 13.06 17.16 7.05
N THR A 204 12.84 17.02 8.36
CA THR A 204 13.69 16.22 9.25
C THR A 204 13.58 14.73 8.90
N ASN A 205 12.36 14.22 8.69
CA ASN A 205 12.15 12.83 8.31
C ASN A 205 12.63 12.54 6.90
N LEU A 206 12.49 13.47 5.97
CA LEU A 206 13.01 13.34 4.60
C LEU A 206 14.52 13.01 4.57
N ARG A 207 15.28 13.51 5.53
CA ARG A 207 16.72 13.24 5.65
C ARG A 207 17.04 11.89 6.31
N LYS A 208 16.14 11.37 7.15
CA LYS A 208 16.41 10.20 8.01
C LYS A 208 15.77 8.91 7.52
N MET A 209 14.63 9.00 6.82
CA MET A 209 13.81 7.83 6.54
C MET A 209 14.43 6.86 5.55
N TYR A 210 15.21 7.31 4.59
CA TYR A 210 15.72 6.45 3.53
C TYR A 210 17.07 5.80 3.82
N GLN A 211 17.73 6.21 4.89
CA GLN A 211 19.03 5.65 5.29
C GLN A 211 19.16 5.63 6.81
N THR A 212 19.50 4.46 7.34
CA THR A 212 19.84 4.29 8.74
C THR A 212 21.33 3.95 8.88
N PRO A 213 21.93 4.11 10.08
CA PRO A 213 23.33 3.70 10.30
C PRO A 213 23.61 2.24 9.99
N ASN A 214 22.59 1.38 10.04
CA ASN A 214 22.70 -0.06 9.92
C ASN A 214 22.19 -0.61 8.56
N GLY A 215 21.88 0.25 7.61
CA GLY A 215 21.41 -0.19 6.30
C GLY A 215 20.32 0.70 5.70
N PRO A 216 19.53 0.17 4.74
CA PRO A 216 18.44 0.92 4.16
C PRO A 216 17.42 1.32 5.23
N GLY A 217 16.86 2.52 5.10
CA GLY A 217 15.79 2.99 5.97
C GLY A 217 14.43 2.40 5.58
N PHE A 218 13.42 3.25 5.48
CA PHE A 218 12.04 2.85 5.15
C PHE A 218 11.63 3.43 3.79
N PRO A 219 10.82 2.69 2.98
CA PRO A 219 10.35 3.15 1.68
C PRO A 219 9.16 4.11 1.85
N TRP A 220 9.37 5.24 2.47
CA TRP A 220 8.33 6.25 2.69
C TRP A 220 7.89 6.89 1.39
N THR A 221 6.61 6.78 1.05
CA THR A 221 6.09 7.29 -0.22
C THR A 221 5.94 8.81 -0.26
N ARG A 222 5.72 9.44 0.89
CA ARG A 222 5.33 10.86 1.00
C ARG A 222 4.00 11.18 0.33
N LEU A 223 3.20 10.17 0.05
CA LEU A 223 1.93 10.25 -0.69
C LEU A 223 0.75 9.72 0.14
N GLY A 224 0.92 9.57 1.47
CA GLY A 224 -0.14 9.17 2.39
C GLY A 224 -0.53 7.69 2.32
N TYR A 225 0.28 6.85 1.70
CA TYR A 225 0.12 5.39 1.69
C TYR A 225 1.45 4.69 1.95
N THR A 226 1.39 3.48 2.52
CA THR A 226 2.56 2.63 2.74
C THR A 226 3.09 2.08 1.42
N TYR A 227 4.39 1.85 1.31
CA TYR A 227 5.00 1.26 0.10
C TYR A 227 4.92 -0.27 0.16
N ASP A 228 4.03 -0.87 -0.63
CA ASP A 228 3.93 -2.33 -0.77
C ASP A 228 5.06 -2.89 -1.64
N TRP A 229 6.18 -3.26 -1.03
CA TRP A 229 7.32 -3.83 -1.76
C TRP A 229 7.16 -5.30 -2.15
N GLY A 230 6.09 -5.95 -1.67
CA GLY A 230 5.73 -7.32 -2.08
C GLY A 230 4.93 -7.38 -3.38
N ASN A 231 4.41 -6.26 -3.86
CA ASN A 231 3.65 -6.17 -5.10
C ASN A 231 4.41 -5.32 -6.13
N GLN A 232 5.18 -5.96 -7.00
CA GLN A 232 5.99 -5.26 -8.02
C GLN A 232 5.17 -4.55 -9.10
N GLN A 233 3.89 -4.91 -9.26
CA GLN A 233 3.00 -4.29 -10.26
C GLN A 233 2.29 -3.05 -9.70
N ASN A 234 2.08 -3.01 -8.39
CA ASN A 234 1.40 -1.91 -7.73
C ASN A 234 1.94 -1.74 -6.31
N HIS A 235 2.74 -0.70 -6.09
CA HIS A 235 3.35 -0.40 -4.79
C HIS A 235 2.45 0.35 -3.82
N ILE A 236 1.17 0.56 -4.15
CA ILE A 236 0.22 1.25 -3.29
C ILE A 236 -0.22 0.30 -2.19
N GLY A 237 0.14 0.62 -0.95
CA GLY A 237 -0.28 -0.10 0.24
C GLY A 237 -1.52 0.49 0.90
N LEU A 238 -1.54 0.52 2.23
CA LEU A 238 -2.64 1.06 3.03
C LEU A 238 -2.46 2.58 3.25
N SER A 239 -3.55 3.26 3.55
CA SER A 239 -3.49 4.65 3.99
C SER A 239 -2.69 4.76 5.29
N GLU A 240 -1.79 5.73 5.31
CA GLU A 240 -0.79 5.88 6.36
C GLU A 240 -0.94 7.22 7.08
N PHE A 241 -0.83 7.19 8.39
CA PHE A 241 -0.94 8.35 9.25
C PHE A 241 0.12 8.32 10.35
N VAL A 242 0.36 9.48 10.96
CA VAL A 242 1.24 9.60 12.13
C VAL A 242 0.46 10.20 13.27
N VAL A 243 0.58 9.59 14.45
CA VAL A 243 0.08 10.15 15.70
C VAL A 243 1.07 11.19 16.19
N ARG A 244 0.61 12.42 16.47
CA ARG A 244 1.49 13.48 16.97
C ARG A 244 2.15 13.04 18.27
N LYS A 245 3.44 13.24 18.35
CA LYS A 245 4.22 12.94 19.56
C LYS A 245 3.61 13.63 20.80
N ASN A 246 3.52 12.89 21.90
CA ASN A 246 2.92 13.30 23.16
C ASN A 246 1.39 13.54 23.11
N ALA A 247 0.71 13.25 22.01
CA ALA A 247 -0.75 13.23 22.00
C ALA A 247 -1.29 12.23 23.02
N SER A 248 -2.37 12.58 23.71
CA SER A 248 -3.01 11.68 24.67
C SER A 248 -3.86 10.65 23.95
N VAL A 249 -3.39 9.43 23.88
CA VAL A 249 -4.10 8.29 23.26
C VAL A 249 -4.52 7.27 24.30
N LYS A 250 -5.59 6.53 24.02
CA LYS A 250 -6.05 5.44 24.91
C LYS A 250 -5.85 4.10 24.23
N ILE A 251 -5.08 3.21 24.85
CA ILE A 251 -4.91 1.84 24.32
C ILE A 251 -6.24 1.11 24.43
N HIS A 252 -6.75 0.67 23.27
CA HIS A 252 -7.96 -0.11 23.19
C HIS A 252 -7.70 -1.57 23.49
N ARG A 253 -6.78 -2.18 22.72
CA ARG A 253 -6.37 -3.57 22.91
C ARG A 253 -4.98 -3.82 22.30
N ILE A 254 -4.37 -4.92 22.73
CA ILE A 254 -3.11 -5.42 22.19
C ILE A 254 -3.36 -6.86 21.74
N VAL A 255 -3.03 -7.17 20.50
CA VAL A 255 -3.36 -8.43 19.87
C VAL A 255 -2.11 -9.04 19.23
N PRO A 256 -1.77 -10.31 19.56
CA PRO A 256 -0.67 -11.02 18.89
C PRO A 256 -0.86 -11.03 17.38
N THR A 257 0.24 -10.94 16.63
CA THR A 257 0.24 -10.84 15.16
C THR A 257 -0.64 -11.91 14.50
N ASP A 258 -0.44 -13.19 14.87
CA ASP A 258 -1.17 -14.28 14.25
C ASP A 258 -2.70 -14.20 14.50
N THR A 259 -3.09 -13.78 15.71
CA THR A 259 -4.50 -13.54 16.05
C THR A 259 -5.07 -12.36 15.27
N TYR A 260 -4.30 -11.28 15.10
CA TYR A 260 -4.74 -10.08 14.37
C TYR A 260 -4.99 -10.34 12.88
N ILE A 261 -4.11 -11.10 12.26
CA ILE A 261 -4.21 -11.49 10.84
C ILE A 261 -5.43 -12.42 10.60
N GLN A 262 -5.93 -13.05 11.66
CA GLN A 262 -7.07 -13.97 11.59
C GLN A 262 -8.44 -13.29 11.71
N GLN A 263 -8.50 -12.03 12.05
CA GLN A 263 -9.73 -11.24 12.17
C GLN A 263 -10.22 -10.73 10.82
#